data_fdbc02040d87bd41987bfdb5b5ce166b
#
_entry.id   fdbc02040d87bd41987bfdb5b5ce166b
#
_cell.length_a   1.000
_cell.length_b   1.000
_cell.length_c   1.000
_cell.angle_alpha   90.00
_cell.angle_beta   90.00
_cell.angle_gamma   90.00
#
_symmetry.space_group_name_H-M   'P 1'
#
loop_
_entity.id
_entity.type
_entity.pdbx_description
1 polymer ?
#
loop_
_entity_poly.entity_id
_entity_poly.type
_entity_poly.pdbx_seq_one_letter_code
_entity_poly.pdbx_strand_id
1 'polypeptide(L)'
;EEDAIDVEIAPLPSSVYHIRNKLSRRKLTQEEIFEIIRDMVKGNLSEIEIASFVTALHIFGLDLDEATSLSRAMVETGNRLKINKPLVVDKHSIGGVPGDKTTLLVVPIVAAAGLTIPKSSSRAITSAAGTADRAEVLMPVGLGIEEMQAVVERINGCIVWGGSLDLAPADDIFVRVEHPLSIDPLLLPSIM
;
A
#
# COMPACT_ATOMS: atom_id res chain seq x y z
N GLU A 1 -45.90 0.81 -11.50
CA GLU A 1 -45.23 -0.35 -12.13
C GLU A 1 -44.27 -0.90 -11.08
N GLU A 2 -44.54 -2.12 -10.61
CA GLU A 2 -43.63 -2.82 -9.68
C GLU A 2 -42.53 -3.46 -10.55
N ASP A 3 -41.31 -2.94 -10.46
CA ASP A 3 -40.15 -3.56 -11.09
C ASP A 3 -39.82 -4.85 -10.35
N ALA A 4 -39.94 -5.99 -11.02
CA ALA A 4 -39.50 -7.28 -10.47
C ALA A 4 -37.98 -7.33 -10.49
N ILE A 5 -37.36 -7.51 -9.33
CA ILE A 5 -35.91 -7.69 -9.17
C ILE A 5 -35.64 -9.19 -9.02
N ASP A 6 -34.94 -9.78 -9.96
CA ASP A 6 -34.39 -11.12 -9.84
C ASP A 6 -33.13 -11.08 -8.97
N VAL A 7 -33.10 -11.86 -7.90
CA VAL A 7 -31.97 -11.95 -6.99
C VAL A 7 -31.38 -13.36 -7.05
N GLU A 8 -30.16 -13.45 -7.55
CA GLU A 8 -29.37 -14.69 -7.52
C GLU A 8 -28.25 -14.62 -6.47
N ILE A 9 -27.91 -15.77 -5.87
CA ILE A 9 -26.76 -15.86 -4.96
C ILE A 9 -25.49 -15.76 -5.83
N ALA A 10 -24.71 -14.70 -5.61
CA ALA A 10 -23.42 -14.56 -6.29
C ALA A 10 -22.47 -15.69 -5.87
N PRO A 11 -21.75 -16.33 -6.81
CA PRO A 11 -20.74 -17.33 -6.48
C PRO A 11 -19.60 -16.69 -5.66
N LEU A 12 -18.98 -17.50 -4.79
CA LEU A 12 -17.76 -17.05 -4.09
C LEU A 12 -16.68 -16.66 -5.09
N PRO A 13 -15.97 -15.54 -4.88
CA PRO A 13 -14.83 -15.16 -5.73
C PRO A 13 -13.76 -16.25 -5.79
N SER A 14 -13.13 -16.45 -6.93
CA SER A 14 -12.01 -17.42 -7.10
C SER A 14 -10.85 -17.12 -6.14
N SER A 15 -10.62 -15.84 -5.85
CA SER A 15 -9.61 -15.35 -4.90
C SER A 15 -9.74 -15.98 -3.51
N VAL A 16 -10.94 -16.36 -3.05
CA VAL A 16 -11.12 -17.07 -1.77
C VAL A 16 -10.46 -18.46 -1.80
N TYR A 17 -10.51 -19.15 -2.93
CA TYR A 17 -9.82 -20.44 -3.09
C TYR A 17 -8.30 -20.26 -3.10
N HIS A 18 -7.79 -19.18 -3.69
CA HIS A 18 -6.36 -18.87 -3.68
C HIS A 18 -5.87 -18.55 -2.27
N ILE A 19 -6.66 -17.82 -1.47
CA ILE A 19 -6.38 -17.59 -0.04
C ILE A 19 -6.30 -18.93 0.71
N ARG A 20 -7.24 -19.85 0.50
CA ARG A 20 -7.22 -21.20 1.09
C ARG A 20 -5.99 -22.02 0.66
N ASN A 21 -5.54 -21.85 -0.58
CA ASN A 21 -4.30 -22.46 -1.07
C ASN A 21 -3.10 -21.96 -0.26
N LYS A 22 -2.99 -20.66 -0.04
CA LYS A 22 -1.91 -20.08 0.79
C LYS A 22 -1.98 -20.54 2.24
N LEU A 23 -3.17 -20.60 2.85
CA LEU A 23 -3.38 -21.18 4.18
C LEU A 23 -2.93 -22.65 4.27
N SER A 24 -2.97 -23.36 3.16
CA SER A 24 -2.47 -24.75 3.03
C SER A 24 -0.99 -24.83 2.62
N ARG A 25 -0.22 -23.75 2.76
CA ARG A 25 1.22 -23.62 2.42
C ARG A 25 1.53 -23.81 0.92
N ARG A 26 0.56 -23.63 0.04
CA ARG A 26 0.82 -23.67 -1.40
C ARG A 26 1.39 -22.32 -1.86
N LYS A 27 2.40 -22.38 -2.73
CA LYS A 27 2.88 -21.19 -3.45
C LYS A 27 1.78 -20.72 -4.39
N LEU A 28 1.58 -19.39 -4.43
CA LEU A 28 0.63 -18.75 -5.32
C LEU A 28 1.32 -18.36 -6.63
N THR A 29 0.58 -18.45 -7.73
CA THR A 29 1.02 -17.91 -9.01
C THR A 29 0.81 -16.40 -9.07
N GLN A 30 1.40 -15.74 -10.08
CA GLN A 30 1.21 -14.32 -10.32
C GLN A 30 -0.27 -13.99 -10.55
N GLU A 31 -0.98 -14.81 -11.31
CA GLU A 31 -2.40 -14.65 -11.63
C GLU A 31 -3.27 -14.77 -10.39
N GLU A 32 -3.00 -15.79 -9.55
CA GLU A 32 -3.73 -15.99 -8.29
C GLU A 32 -3.56 -14.81 -7.33
N ILE A 33 -2.34 -14.28 -7.21
CA ILE A 33 -2.04 -13.09 -6.39
C ILE A 33 -2.77 -11.86 -6.95
N PHE A 34 -2.73 -11.67 -8.27
CA PHE A 34 -3.41 -10.54 -8.90
C PHE A 34 -4.94 -10.59 -8.69
N GLU A 35 -5.54 -11.78 -8.77
CA GLU A 35 -6.98 -11.96 -8.49
C GLU A 35 -7.32 -11.61 -7.05
N ILE A 36 -6.51 -12.04 -6.08
CA ILE A 36 -6.71 -11.71 -4.66
C ILE A 36 -6.68 -10.19 -4.47
N ILE A 37 -5.65 -9.52 -4.98
CA ILE A 37 -5.48 -8.08 -4.80
C ILE A 37 -6.58 -7.29 -5.51
N ARG A 38 -6.94 -7.68 -6.73
CA ARG A 38 -8.03 -7.06 -7.49
C ARG A 38 -9.36 -7.18 -6.75
N ASP A 39 -9.69 -8.37 -6.24
CA ASP A 39 -10.96 -8.60 -5.55
C ASP A 39 -11.00 -7.89 -4.19
N MET A 40 -9.86 -7.80 -3.51
CA MET A 40 -9.72 -7.02 -2.29
C MET A 40 -9.98 -5.52 -2.52
N VAL A 41 -9.34 -4.93 -3.53
CA VAL A 41 -9.52 -3.51 -3.87
C VAL A 41 -10.94 -3.20 -4.36
N LYS A 42 -11.59 -4.15 -5.02
CA LYS A 42 -13.00 -4.02 -5.44
C LYS A 42 -14.01 -4.24 -4.31
N GLY A 43 -13.57 -4.63 -3.12
CA GLY A 43 -14.45 -4.92 -1.99
C GLY A 43 -15.20 -6.25 -2.10
N ASN A 44 -14.73 -7.16 -2.94
CA ASN A 44 -15.31 -8.50 -3.11
C ASN A 44 -14.88 -9.48 -2.01
N LEU A 45 -13.89 -9.12 -1.19
CA LEU A 45 -13.40 -9.90 -0.07
C LEU A 45 -13.82 -9.26 1.26
N SER A 46 -14.26 -10.09 2.18
CA SER A 46 -14.54 -9.67 3.55
C SER A 46 -13.25 -9.43 4.35
N GLU A 47 -13.34 -8.67 5.44
CA GLU A 47 -12.19 -8.45 6.35
C GLU A 47 -11.63 -9.77 6.91
N ILE A 48 -12.48 -10.78 7.13
CA ILE A 48 -12.05 -12.11 7.61
C ILE A 48 -11.17 -12.80 6.56
N GLU A 49 -11.54 -12.72 5.30
CA GLU A 49 -10.75 -13.31 4.20
C GLU A 49 -9.42 -12.59 4.02
N ILE A 50 -9.43 -11.25 4.10
CA ILE A 50 -8.21 -10.43 4.03
C ILE A 50 -7.29 -10.75 5.23
N ALA A 51 -7.84 -10.80 6.45
CA ALA A 51 -7.07 -11.14 7.65
C ALA A 51 -6.49 -12.57 7.57
N SER A 52 -7.24 -13.50 6.99
CA SER A 52 -6.77 -14.87 6.77
C SER A 52 -5.59 -14.90 5.78
N PHE A 53 -5.63 -14.09 4.72
CA PHE A 53 -4.54 -13.96 3.77
C PHE A 53 -3.29 -13.35 4.42
N VAL A 54 -3.42 -12.22 5.12
CA VAL A 54 -2.35 -11.57 5.87
C VAL A 54 -1.72 -12.53 6.88
N THR A 55 -2.54 -13.27 7.63
CA THR A 55 -2.06 -14.26 8.58
C THR A 55 -1.28 -15.39 7.90
N ALA A 56 -1.76 -15.87 6.75
CA ALA A 56 -1.04 -16.89 5.97
C ALA A 56 0.32 -16.38 5.47
N LEU A 57 0.40 -15.11 5.03
CA LEU A 57 1.65 -14.46 4.63
C LEU A 57 2.60 -14.32 5.82
N HIS A 58 2.10 -13.97 7.00
CA HIS A 58 2.89 -13.84 8.22
C HIS A 58 3.50 -15.18 8.67
N ILE A 59 2.72 -16.27 8.62
CA ILE A 59 3.15 -17.58 9.09
C ILE A 59 4.07 -18.29 8.08
N PHE A 60 3.73 -18.22 6.79
CA PHE A 60 4.40 -19.01 5.74
C PHE A 60 5.37 -18.21 4.90
N GLY A 61 5.35 -16.88 5.02
CA GLY A 61 6.18 -15.97 4.25
C GLY A 61 5.81 -15.90 2.76
N LEU A 62 6.60 -15.11 2.06
CA LEU A 62 6.60 -14.95 0.61
C LEU A 62 7.98 -15.30 0.09
N ASP A 63 8.06 -16.05 -1.00
CA ASP A 63 9.30 -16.11 -1.75
C ASP A 63 9.44 -14.85 -2.65
N LEU A 64 10.59 -14.72 -3.32
CA LEU A 64 10.88 -13.53 -4.12
C LEU A 64 9.91 -13.36 -5.31
N ASP A 65 9.45 -14.47 -5.91
CA ASP A 65 8.50 -14.43 -7.03
C ASP A 65 7.12 -13.98 -6.54
N GLU A 66 6.66 -14.53 -5.40
CA GLU A 66 5.39 -14.13 -4.78
C GLU A 66 5.45 -12.66 -4.35
N ALA A 67 6.55 -12.21 -3.71
CA ALA A 67 6.73 -10.82 -3.29
C ALA A 67 6.71 -9.87 -4.50
N THR A 68 7.42 -10.22 -5.57
CA THR A 68 7.44 -9.44 -6.81
C THR A 68 6.05 -9.37 -7.46
N SER A 69 5.33 -10.49 -7.50
CA SER A 69 3.98 -10.56 -8.05
C SER A 69 2.99 -9.73 -7.24
N LEU A 70 3.13 -9.78 -5.92
CA LEU A 70 2.29 -8.99 -5.00
C LEU A 70 2.55 -7.49 -5.16
N SER A 71 3.81 -7.06 -5.21
CA SER A 71 4.17 -5.65 -5.47
C SER A 71 3.60 -5.15 -6.80
N ARG A 72 3.71 -5.95 -7.86
CA ARG A 72 3.13 -5.61 -9.17
C ARG A 72 1.61 -5.48 -9.11
N ALA A 73 0.93 -6.42 -8.47
CA ALA A 73 -0.52 -6.37 -8.32
C ALA A 73 -0.98 -5.13 -7.54
N MET A 74 -0.25 -4.74 -6.48
CA MET A 74 -0.52 -3.53 -5.71
C MET A 74 -0.36 -2.27 -6.58
N VAL A 75 0.70 -2.18 -7.39
CA VAL A 75 0.93 -1.06 -8.30
C VAL A 75 -0.12 -1.00 -9.43
N GLU A 76 -0.50 -2.15 -9.98
CA GLU A 76 -1.46 -2.21 -11.09
C GLU A 76 -2.90 -1.89 -10.69
N THR A 77 -3.23 -2.07 -9.42
CA THR A 77 -4.56 -1.76 -8.86
C THR A 77 -4.68 -0.35 -8.30
N GLY A 78 -3.58 0.42 -8.31
CA GLY A 78 -3.53 1.80 -7.83
C GLY A 78 -3.35 2.84 -8.91
N ASN A 79 -3.35 4.09 -8.48
CA ASN A 79 -3.06 5.24 -9.33
C ASN A 79 -1.55 5.39 -9.52
N ARG A 80 -1.14 6.15 -10.53
CA ARG A 80 0.27 6.45 -10.80
C ARG A 80 0.52 7.95 -10.82
N LEU A 81 1.56 8.40 -10.13
CA LEU A 81 2.04 9.76 -10.22
C LEU A 81 2.71 9.99 -11.59
N LYS A 82 2.36 11.10 -12.22
CA LYS A 82 3.01 11.56 -13.47
C LYS A 82 3.80 12.81 -13.15
N ILE A 83 5.11 12.68 -13.00
CA ILE A 83 6.02 13.77 -12.69
C ILE A 83 6.94 13.97 -13.89
N ASN A 84 6.86 15.15 -14.50
CA ASN A 84 7.67 15.49 -15.67
C ASN A 84 9.00 16.14 -15.24
N LYS A 85 9.86 15.38 -14.59
CA LYS A 85 11.19 15.79 -14.12
C LYS A 85 12.24 14.77 -14.59
N PRO A 86 13.47 15.19 -14.88
CA PRO A 86 14.49 14.32 -15.46
C PRO A 86 14.96 13.21 -14.53
N LEU A 87 14.94 13.45 -13.23
CA LEU A 87 15.34 12.47 -12.22
C LEU A 87 14.41 12.58 -11.02
N VAL A 88 13.66 11.53 -10.79
CA VAL A 88 12.79 11.37 -9.63
C VAL A 88 13.38 10.27 -8.74
N VAL A 89 13.57 10.57 -7.48
CA VAL A 89 14.14 9.64 -6.49
C VAL A 89 13.13 9.38 -5.38
N ASP A 90 13.26 8.24 -4.74
CA ASP A 90 12.51 7.91 -3.53
C ASP A 90 13.43 7.49 -2.39
N LYS A 91 12.90 7.49 -1.19
CA LYS A 91 13.54 7.02 0.03
C LYS A 91 12.52 6.18 0.78
N HIS A 92 12.89 4.97 1.13
CA HIS A 92 12.07 4.13 1.98
C HIS A 92 12.73 3.85 3.33
N SER A 93 11.94 3.79 4.40
CA SER A 93 12.38 3.31 5.71
C SER A 93 12.10 1.82 5.82
N ILE A 94 12.97 1.08 6.52
CA ILE A 94 12.74 -0.34 6.77
C ILE A 94 11.52 -0.60 7.67
N GLY A 95 11.05 0.43 8.38
CA GLY A 95 9.95 0.32 9.33
C GLY A 95 10.38 -0.19 10.70
N GLY A 96 9.49 -0.03 11.69
CA GLY A 96 9.68 -0.61 13.03
C GLY A 96 10.85 -0.07 13.86
N VAL A 97 11.64 0.86 13.36
CA VAL A 97 12.79 1.44 14.08
C VAL A 97 12.33 2.64 14.91
N PRO A 98 12.38 2.56 16.25
CA PRO A 98 11.97 3.67 17.10
C PRO A 98 12.79 4.94 16.87
N GLY A 99 12.12 6.09 16.83
CA GLY A 99 12.78 7.40 16.70
C GLY A 99 13.23 7.75 15.28
N ASP A 100 12.94 6.94 14.27
CA ASP A 100 13.26 7.26 12.88
C ASP A 100 12.52 8.51 12.41
N LYS A 101 13.28 9.58 12.22
CA LYS A 101 12.85 10.87 11.65
C LYS A 101 13.55 11.15 10.32
N THR A 102 14.17 10.15 9.75
CA THR A 102 15.04 10.26 8.57
C THR A 102 14.32 10.90 7.40
N THR A 103 13.06 10.55 7.16
CA THR A 103 12.26 11.13 6.06
C THR A 103 12.13 12.65 6.19
N LEU A 104 11.87 13.17 7.39
CA LEU A 104 11.72 14.61 7.64
C LEU A 104 13.02 15.40 7.38
N LEU A 105 14.17 14.74 7.45
CA LEU A 105 15.47 15.33 7.16
C LEU A 105 15.89 15.13 5.69
N VAL A 106 15.75 13.92 5.17
CA VAL A 106 16.23 13.55 3.83
C VAL A 106 15.42 14.24 2.73
N VAL A 107 14.09 14.28 2.84
CA VAL A 107 13.26 14.87 1.76
C VAL A 107 13.61 16.34 1.51
N PRO A 108 13.64 17.23 2.51
CA PRO A 108 13.99 18.62 2.24
C PRO A 108 15.44 18.80 1.80
N ILE A 109 16.39 17.99 2.30
CA ILE A 109 17.80 18.06 1.86
C ILE A 109 17.93 17.68 0.39
N VAL A 110 17.29 16.60 -0.03
CA VAL A 110 17.33 16.11 -1.41
C VAL A 110 16.64 17.10 -2.35
N ALA A 111 15.50 17.65 -1.97
CA ALA A 111 14.80 18.66 -2.73
C ALA A 111 15.62 19.95 -2.87
N ALA A 112 16.27 20.41 -1.79
CA ALA A 112 17.15 21.56 -1.79
C ALA A 112 18.42 21.35 -2.66
N ALA A 113 18.86 20.10 -2.78
CA ALA A 113 19.96 19.73 -3.69
C ALA A 113 19.54 19.69 -5.19
N GLY A 114 18.27 19.99 -5.50
CA GLY A 114 17.76 20.07 -6.87
C GLY A 114 17.23 18.75 -7.43
N LEU A 115 17.16 17.69 -6.63
CA LEU A 115 16.55 16.43 -7.03
C LEU A 115 15.05 16.41 -6.69
N THR A 116 14.27 15.64 -7.45
CA THR A 116 12.83 15.52 -7.23
C THR A 116 12.52 14.30 -6.37
N ILE A 117 11.89 14.53 -5.22
CA ILE A 117 11.56 13.49 -4.23
C ILE A 117 10.09 13.59 -3.75
N PRO A 118 9.15 12.98 -4.48
CA PRO A 118 7.72 12.94 -4.12
C PRO A 118 7.47 11.82 -3.10
N LYS A 119 7.73 12.05 -1.83
CA LYS A 119 7.64 11.01 -0.80
C LYS A 119 6.19 10.76 -0.36
N SER A 120 5.68 9.57 -0.62
CA SER A 120 4.51 9.01 0.06
C SER A 120 4.93 8.19 1.29
N SER A 121 4.11 8.14 2.30
CA SER A 121 4.38 7.36 3.52
C SER A 121 3.08 6.86 4.17
N SER A 122 3.18 5.73 4.85
CA SER A 122 2.07 5.20 5.65
C SER A 122 1.94 5.91 7.00
N ARG A 123 0.79 5.72 7.64
CA ARG A 123 0.59 5.91 9.07
C ARG A 123 1.20 4.75 9.86
N ALA A 124 1.04 4.75 11.18
CA ALA A 124 1.59 3.68 12.02
C ALA A 124 1.03 2.30 11.69
N ILE A 125 1.90 1.29 11.59
CA ILE A 125 1.53 -0.13 11.50
C ILE A 125 1.89 -0.82 12.81
N THR A 126 3.19 -0.95 13.10
CA THR A 126 3.70 -1.63 14.30
C THR A 126 4.30 -0.66 15.33
N SER A 127 4.46 0.62 14.99
CA SER A 127 4.99 1.67 15.85
C SER A 127 3.90 2.59 16.37
N ALA A 128 4.19 3.35 17.44
CA ALA A 128 3.26 4.32 18.01
C ALA A 128 2.87 5.47 17.06
N ALA A 129 3.71 5.80 16.08
CA ALA A 129 3.46 6.79 15.04
C ALA A 129 4.26 6.47 13.78
N GLY A 130 3.63 6.54 12.63
CA GLY A 130 4.27 6.43 11.32
C GLY A 130 4.91 7.74 10.87
N THR A 131 5.54 7.73 9.71
CA THR A 131 6.18 8.93 9.15
C THR A 131 5.13 9.99 8.79
N ALA A 132 3.99 9.60 8.22
CA ALA A 132 2.91 10.54 7.91
C ALA A 132 2.35 11.20 9.18
N ASP A 133 2.15 10.42 10.26
CA ASP A 133 1.66 10.95 11.54
C ASP A 133 2.61 11.99 12.13
N ARG A 134 3.92 11.78 12.01
CA ARG A 134 4.93 12.73 12.47
C ARG A 134 5.03 13.97 11.60
N ALA A 135 4.89 13.80 10.28
CA ALA A 135 4.90 14.90 9.33
C ALA A 135 3.67 15.81 9.53
N GLU A 136 2.51 15.24 9.85
CA GLU A 136 1.24 15.93 10.05
C GLU A 136 1.29 16.95 11.20
N VAL A 137 2.19 16.76 12.17
CA VAL A 137 2.45 17.76 13.23
C VAL A 137 3.05 19.06 12.69
N LEU A 138 3.76 18.98 11.55
CA LEU A 138 4.52 20.09 10.96
C LEU A 138 3.85 20.66 9.71
N MET A 139 3.11 19.85 8.97
CA MET A 139 2.53 20.20 7.67
C MET A 139 1.32 19.32 7.32
N PRO A 140 0.41 19.78 6.46
CA PRO A 140 -0.65 18.92 5.94
C PRO A 140 -0.06 17.77 5.11
N VAL A 141 -0.53 16.53 5.35
CA VAL A 141 -0.09 15.33 4.63
C VAL A 141 -1.18 14.71 3.77
N GLY A 142 -2.43 15.12 3.95
CA GLY A 142 -3.59 14.63 3.22
C GLY A 142 -3.80 15.37 1.90
N LEU A 143 -2.82 15.34 1.00
CA LEU A 143 -2.93 15.96 -0.33
C LEU A 143 -3.46 14.94 -1.35
N GLY A 144 -4.28 15.42 -2.29
CA GLY A 144 -4.63 14.65 -3.49
C GLY A 144 -3.49 14.61 -4.51
N ILE A 145 -3.64 13.75 -5.53
CA ILE A 145 -2.61 13.58 -6.58
C ILE A 145 -2.27 14.90 -7.27
N GLU A 146 -3.26 15.68 -7.66
CA GLU A 146 -3.06 16.96 -8.36
C GLU A 146 -2.34 17.98 -7.49
N GLU A 147 -2.71 18.08 -6.22
CA GLU A 147 -2.06 18.97 -5.25
C GLU A 147 -0.61 18.54 -5.01
N MET A 148 -0.37 17.24 -4.84
CA MET A 148 0.97 16.68 -4.69
C MET A 148 1.83 17.00 -5.91
N GLN A 149 1.31 16.81 -7.12
CA GLN A 149 2.00 17.14 -8.37
C GLN A 149 2.37 18.62 -8.42
N ALA A 150 1.43 19.52 -8.10
CA ALA A 150 1.67 20.97 -8.10
C ALA A 150 2.76 21.36 -7.09
N VAL A 151 2.78 20.77 -5.90
CA VAL A 151 3.82 21.00 -4.88
C VAL A 151 5.18 20.52 -5.40
N VAL A 152 5.25 19.30 -5.92
CA VAL A 152 6.50 18.70 -6.45
C VAL A 152 7.05 19.48 -7.62
N GLU A 153 6.20 19.95 -8.54
CA GLU A 153 6.61 20.79 -9.66
C GLU A 153 7.26 22.11 -9.18
N ARG A 154 6.74 22.67 -8.09
CA ARG A 154 7.17 23.97 -7.57
C ARG A 154 8.44 23.90 -6.73
N ILE A 155 8.55 22.89 -5.84
CA ILE A 155 9.61 22.82 -4.83
C ILE A 155 10.40 21.51 -4.81
N ASN A 156 10.20 20.65 -5.82
CA ASN A 156 10.91 19.38 -6.03
C ASN A 156 10.68 18.30 -4.95
N GLY A 157 9.86 18.50 -3.96
CA GLY A 157 9.64 17.50 -2.92
C GLY A 157 8.37 17.72 -2.12
N CYS A 158 7.88 16.66 -1.53
CA CYS A 158 6.78 16.68 -0.56
C CYS A 158 6.83 15.44 0.33
N ILE A 159 6.09 15.45 1.43
CA ILE A 159 5.78 14.27 2.25
C ILE A 159 4.26 14.21 2.35
N VAL A 160 3.68 13.13 1.85
CA VAL A 160 2.22 12.95 1.78
C VAL A 160 1.85 11.58 2.34
N TRP A 161 0.68 11.49 2.94
CA TRP A 161 0.12 10.20 3.34
C TRP A 161 -0.35 9.43 2.09
N GLY A 162 0.14 8.19 1.93
CA GLY A 162 -0.17 7.34 0.77
C GLY A 162 -1.65 7.08 0.58
N GLY A 163 -2.40 6.89 1.68
CA GLY A 163 -3.83 6.63 1.63
C GLY A 163 -4.69 7.79 1.10
N SER A 164 -4.16 9.02 0.99
CA SER A 164 -4.86 10.12 0.35
C SER A 164 -4.68 10.16 -1.17
N LEU A 165 -3.77 9.34 -1.70
CA LEU A 165 -3.36 9.35 -3.11
C LEU A 165 -3.94 8.18 -3.91
N ASP A 166 -4.45 7.15 -3.25
CA ASP A 166 -4.86 5.88 -3.87
C ASP A 166 -3.77 5.29 -4.81
N LEU A 167 -2.50 5.50 -4.46
CA LEU A 167 -1.38 4.95 -5.23
C LEU A 167 -1.27 3.44 -5.07
N ALA A 168 -1.61 2.94 -3.88
CA ALA A 168 -1.64 1.52 -3.56
C ALA A 168 -2.81 1.23 -2.61
N PRO A 169 -4.07 1.26 -3.09
CA PRO A 169 -5.24 1.04 -2.23
C PRO A 169 -5.21 -0.33 -1.54
N ALA A 170 -4.54 -1.32 -2.14
CA ALA A 170 -4.31 -2.61 -1.51
C ALA A 170 -3.46 -2.49 -0.24
N ASP A 171 -2.42 -1.66 -0.24
CA ASP A 171 -1.55 -1.42 0.92
C ASP A 171 -2.35 -0.82 2.09
N ASP A 172 -3.19 0.17 1.82
CA ASP A 172 -4.05 0.78 2.83
C ASP A 172 -5.05 -0.20 3.44
N ILE A 173 -5.56 -1.14 2.64
CA ILE A 173 -6.43 -2.21 3.11
C ILE A 173 -5.65 -3.19 4.00
N PHE A 174 -4.44 -3.57 3.60
CA PHE A 174 -3.57 -4.43 4.39
C PHE A 174 -3.22 -3.79 5.74
N VAL A 175 -2.80 -2.53 5.75
CA VAL A 175 -2.45 -1.79 6.97
C VAL A 175 -3.61 -1.79 7.99
N ARG A 176 -4.86 -1.69 7.55
CA ARG A 176 -6.02 -1.75 8.45
C ARG A 176 -6.15 -3.10 9.17
N VAL A 177 -5.71 -4.18 8.55
CA VAL A 177 -5.73 -5.53 9.12
C VAL A 177 -4.48 -5.81 9.96
N GLU A 178 -3.33 -5.34 9.50
CA GLU A 178 -2.03 -5.53 10.14
C GLU A 178 -1.90 -4.75 11.45
N HIS A 179 -2.38 -3.51 11.45
CA HIS A 179 -2.25 -2.61 12.61
C HIS A 179 -2.84 -3.19 13.91
N PRO A 180 -4.09 -3.71 13.94
CA PRO A 180 -4.65 -4.33 15.13
C PRO A 180 -3.91 -5.58 15.60
N LEU A 181 -3.29 -6.31 14.66
CA LEU A 181 -2.53 -7.53 14.93
C LEU A 181 -1.06 -7.25 15.29
N SER A 182 -0.59 -6.02 15.07
CA SER A 182 0.81 -5.62 15.22
C SER A 182 1.78 -6.51 14.44
N ILE A 183 1.40 -6.93 13.24
CA ILE A 183 2.22 -7.71 12.29
C ILE A 183 2.45 -6.91 11.01
N ASP A 184 3.52 -7.22 10.28
CA ASP A 184 3.87 -6.57 9.01
C ASP A 184 4.52 -7.60 8.07
N PRO A 185 3.73 -8.55 7.51
CA PRO A 185 4.25 -9.53 6.55
C PRO A 185 4.49 -8.93 5.17
N LEU A 186 3.99 -7.71 4.90
CA LEU A 186 4.04 -7.05 3.61
C LEU A 186 5.15 -6.03 3.48
N LEU A 187 6.03 -5.94 4.48
CA LEU A 187 7.16 -5.00 4.46
C LEU A 187 7.97 -5.06 3.16
N LEU A 188 8.32 -6.27 2.69
CA LEU A 188 9.09 -6.43 1.45
C LEU A 188 8.31 -6.03 0.20
N PRO A 189 7.07 -6.51 -0.05
CA PRO A 189 6.26 -6.06 -1.17
C PRO A 189 5.98 -4.55 -1.17
N SER A 190 5.74 -3.95 -0.02
CA SER A 190 5.47 -2.50 0.10
C SER A 190 6.70 -1.64 -0.21
N ILE A 191 7.91 -2.17 0.01
CA ILE A 191 9.18 -1.49 -0.32
C ILE A 191 9.48 -1.61 -1.82
N MET A 192 9.16 -2.72 -2.44
CA MET A 192 9.43 -3.01 -3.86
C MET A 192 8.56 -2.18 -4.80
#